data_a37c4c6424bf495f22dad65494c256d3
#
_entry.id   a37c4c6424bf495f22dad65494c256d3
#
_cell.length_a   1.000
_cell.length_b   1.000
_cell.length_c   1.000
_cell.angle_alpha   90.00
_cell.angle_beta   90.00
_cell.angle_gamma   90.00
#
_symmetry.space_group_name_H-M   'P 1'
#
loop_
_entity.id
_entity.type
_entity.pdbx_description
1 polymer ?
#
loop_
_entity_poly.entity_id
_entity_poly.type
_entity_poly.pdbx_seq_one_letter_code
_entity_poly.pdbx_strand_id
1 'polypeptide(L)'
;MPNLTVKGIDAMHQIIKHFSPQDQFSASELSAKCGEKFVAATLNALVGHELLVKYSVSPVKYSMAANCESIFNGLLESASSSGGSNNDNLHKALKNKDDEFYTYYADVEAEVKNYIAHFIGKTVFLNCNDADDDKSAFWDYFVNNFAILQLKELIATSYNPNGNAIMKVYDGSEITVTTLNGNGSYYSEESLDILQRADIVVTNPPFSLFRDLVRVLIDNNKLFLLIGNENTFASTEMFPLIKEGKVWTGFNKVKKFKRQDEPDREFGNVCWFTNLSNNKQNEELNLTKTYSPDNYPVYDNYYTAINVDALADIPKDYEGIMGIPISYLGKYNPNQFKILGLAAGNSKANGLYYDVPHIDSPLERGGCGVVNGVRKYSRVFVKRV
;
A
#
# COMPACT_ATOMS: atom_id res chain seq x y z
N MET A 1 10.17 -14.56 -26.00
CA MET A 1 11.29 -13.69 -25.56
C MET A 1 11.35 -13.75 -24.04
N PRO A 2 12.51 -13.68 -23.39
CA PRO A 2 12.55 -13.62 -21.94
C PRO A 2 11.83 -12.35 -21.47
N ASN A 3 11.09 -12.45 -20.36
CA ASN A 3 10.36 -11.32 -19.79
C ASN A 3 11.30 -10.18 -19.37
N LEU A 4 10.84 -8.95 -19.51
CA LEU A 4 11.57 -7.76 -19.07
C LEU A 4 11.83 -7.86 -17.56
N THR A 5 13.07 -7.64 -17.12
CA THR A 5 13.43 -7.70 -15.70
C THR A 5 12.93 -6.45 -14.96
N VAL A 6 12.71 -6.55 -13.63
CA VAL A 6 12.34 -5.40 -12.78
C VAL A 6 13.32 -4.24 -12.97
N LYS A 7 14.63 -4.51 -12.96
CA LYS A 7 15.67 -3.48 -13.23
C LYS A 7 15.58 -2.90 -14.65
N GLY A 8 15.12 -3.67 -15.64
CA GLY A 8 14.91 -3.19 -17.00
C GLY A 8 13.70 -2.25 -17.06
N ILE A 9 12.63 -2.57 -16.33
CA ILE A 9 11.43 -1.73 -16.21
C ILE A 9 11.78 -0.40 -15.53
N ASP A 10 12.49 -0.45 -14.40
CA ASP A 10 12.93 0.75 -13.67
C ASP A 10 13.83 1.63 -14.56
N ALA A 11 14.80 1.02 -15.25
CA ALA A 11 15.68 1.74 -16.17
C ALA A 11 14.88 2.42 -17.28
N MET A 12 13.85 1.77 -17.83
CA MET A 12 13.04 2.34 -18.90
C MET A 12 12.19 3.53 -18.40
N HIS A 13 11.58 3.43 -17.21
CA HIS A 13 10.89 4.54 -16.60
C HIS A 13 11.80 5.75 -16.36
N GLN A 14 13.02 5.51 -15.85
CA GLN A 14 13.99 6.60 -15.66
C GLN A 14 14.46 7.21 -16.97
N ILE A 15 14.60 6.40 -18.03
CA ILE A 15 14.96 6.90 -19.36
C ILE A 15 13.85 7.81 -19.91
N ILE A 16 12.60 7.38 -19.88
CA ILE A 16 11.45 8.17 -20.33
C ILE A 16 11.34 9.49 -19.54
N LYS A 17 11.60 9.43 -18.23
CA LYS A 17 11.53 10.60 -17.35
C LYS A 17 12.62 11.64 -17.61
N HIS A 18 13.83 11.23 -17.96
CA HIS A 18 15.01 12.10 -17.97
C HIS A 18 15.61 12.41 -19.33
N PHE A 19 15.15 11.74 -20.39
CA PHE A 19 15.66 11.89 -21.75
C PHE A 19 14.52 12.01 -22.75
N SER A 20 14.72 12.87 -23.77
CA SER A 20 13.82 12.96 -24.91
C SER A 20 14.11 11.80 -25.90
N PRO A 21 13.16 11.41 -26.76
CA PRO A 21 13.36 10.34 -27.74
C PRO A 21 14.59 10.49 -28.64
N GLN A 22 15.07 11.74 -28.86
CA GLN A 22 16.21 12.06 -29.70
C GLN A 22 17.54 12.13 -28.94
N ASP A 23 17.50 12.07 -27.60
CA ASP A 23 18.71 12.16 -26.79
C ASP A 23 19.51 10.86 -26.85
N GLN A 24 20.83 10.99 -26.94
CA GLN A 24 21.76 9.88 -26.77
C GLN A 24 22.42 9.92 -25.41
N PHE A 25 22.37 8.85 -24.66
CA PHE A 25 22.92 8.75 -23.32
C PHE A 25 23.73 7.47 -23.11
N SER A 26 24.65 7.48 -22.16
CA SER A 26 25.39 6.30 -21.69
C SER A 26 24.80 5.79 -20.36
N ALA A 27 25.20 4.59 -19.96
CA ALA A 27 24.82 4.05 -18.64
C ALA A 27 25.28 4.93 -17.47
N SER A 28 26.42 5.61 -17.63
CA SER A 28 26.95 6.53 -16.60
C SER A 28 26.15 7.83 -16.54
N GLU A 29 25.72 8.37 -17.67
CA GLU A 29 24.88 9.60 -17.71
C GLU A 29 23.49 9.31 -17.14
N LEU A 30 22.88 8.16 -17.43
CA LEU A 30 21.63 7.73 -16.82
C LEU A 30 21.80 7.61 -15.30
N SER A 31 22.84 6.90 -14.85
CA SER A 31 23.12 6.71 -13.43
C SER A 31 23.32 8.03 -12.69
N ALA A 32 24.02 9.00 -13.32
CA ALA A 32 24.27 10.32 -12.73
C ALA A 32 22.98 11.15 -12.59
N LYS A 33 22.06 11.05 -13.57
CA LYS A 33 20.77 11.77 -13.53
C LYS A 33 19.80 11.20 -12.50
N CYS A 34 19.81 9.88 -12.30
CA CYS A 34 18.84 9.19 -11.46
C CYS A 34 19.30 8.96 -10.01
N GLY A 35 20.60 9.17 -9.71
CA GLY A 35 21.17 8.85 -8.39
C GLY A 35 21.31 7.36 -8.11
N GLU A 36 21.01 6.50 -9.09
CA GLU A 36 21.10 5.04 -9.01
C GLU A 36 22.09 4.47 -10.02
N LYS A 37 22.68 3.30 -9.71
CA LYS A 37 23.65 2.68 -10.59
C LYS A 37 22.98 1.78 -11.64
N PHE A 38 22.99 2.22 -12.89
CA PHE A 38 22.62 1.43 -14.05
C PHE A 38 23.86 0.86 -14.76
N VAL A 39 23.79 -0.42 -15.14
CA VAL A 39 24.89 -1.10 -15.84
C VAL A 39 24.55 -1.34 -17.30
N ALA A 40 25.57 -1.37 -18.15
CA ALA A 40 25.40 -1.59 -19.59
C ALA A 40 24.64 -2.89 -19.93
N ALA A 41 24.74 -3.92 -19.08
CA ALA A 41 23.97 -5.17 -19.25
C ALA A 41 22.44 -4.93 -19.20
N THR A 42 21.96 -4.06 -18.30
CA THR A 42 20.54 -3.70 -18.21
C THR A 42 20.08 -2.97 -19.49
N LEU A 43 20.85 -2.00 -19.97
CA LEU A 43 20.52 -1.28 -21.21
C LEU A 43 20.60 -2.17 -22.45
N ASN A 44 21.55 -3.10 -22.53
CA ASN A 44 21.61 -4.09 -23.62
C ASN A 44 20.39 -5.02 -23.62
N ALA A 45 19.85 -5.38 -22.46
CA ALA A 45 18.60 -6.13 -22.38
C ALA A 45 17.42 -5.33 -22.99
N LEU A 46 17.34 -4.03 -22.73
CA LEU A 46 16.34 -3.13 -23.32
C LEU A 46 16.49 -3.01 -24.84
N VAL A 47 17.72 -3.04 -25.36
CA VAL A 47 17.96 -3.15 -26.83
C VAL A 47 17.41 -4.45 -27.38
N GLY A 48 17.59 -5.58 -26.67
CA GLY A 48 17.03 -6.88 -27.08
C GLY A 48 15.49 -6.92 -27.08
N HIS A 49 14.84 -6.02 -26.38
CA HIS A 49 13.38 -5.82 -26.39
C HIS A 49 12.91 -4.72 -27.36
N GLU A 50 13.80 -4.22 -28.21
CA GLU A 50 13.52 -3.14 -29.17
C GLU A 50 13.08 -1.81 -28.53
N LEU A 51 13.39 -1.61 -27.24
CA LEU A 51 13.07 -0.39 -26.51
C LEU A 51 14.14 0.69 -26.66
N LEU A 52 15.40 0.28 -26.87
CA LEU A 52 16.53 1.16 -27.08
C LEU A 52 17.29 0.82 -28.37
N VAL A 53 17.87 1.84 -28.96
CA VAL A 53 18.86 1.72 -30.04
C VAL A 53 20.24 1.91 -29.41
N LYS A 54 21.17 1.00 -29.74
CA LYS A 54 22.56 1.03 -29.27
C LYS A 54 23.49 1.55 -30.37
N TYR A 55 24.35 2.48 -30.00
CA TYR A 55 25.38 3.03 -30.89
C TYR A 55 26.76 2.53 -30.45
N SER A 56 27.51 1.97 -31.41
CA SER A 56 28.85 1.44 -31.21
C SER A 56 29.92 2.57 -31.23
N VAL A 57 29.80 3.51 -30.31
CA VAL A 57 30.75 4.60 -30.05
C VAL A 57 31.41 4.44 -28.69
N SER A 58 32.49 5.15 -28.41
CA SER A 58 33.16 5.11 -27.12
C SER A 58 33.03 6.45 -26.40
N PRO A 59 32.37 6.53 -25.24
CA PRO A 59 31.60 5.46 -24.55
C PRO A 59 30.35 5.05 -25.33
N VAL A 60 29.87 3.81 -25.11
CA VAL A 60 28.66 3.28 -25.74
C VAL A 60 27.46 4.17 -25.40
N LYS A 61 26.71 4.56 -26.42
CA LYS A 61 25.51 5.40 -26.30
C LYS A 61 24.25 4.60 -26.64
N TYR A 62 23.15 5.04 -26.08
CA TYR A 62 21.79 4.50 -26.31
C TYR A 62 20.83 5.66 -26.58
N SER A 63 19.77 5.42 -27.36
CA SER A 63 18.63 6.32 -27.46
C SER A 63 17.34 5.51 -27.40
N MET A 64 16.21 6.15 -27.17
CA MET A 64 14.92 5.47 -27.27
C MET A 64 14.66 5.04 -28.71
N ALA A 65 14.11 3.84 -28.89
CA ALA A 65 13.68 3.34 -30.20
C ALA A 65 12.40 4.07 -30.66
N ALA A 66 12.16 4.11 -31.96
CA ALA A 66 10.88 4.57 -32.47
C ALA A 66 9.74 3.70 -31.89
N ASN A 67 8.68 4.34 -31.38
CA ASN A 67 7.56 3.67 -30.70
C ASN A 67 7.92 2.90 -29.41
N CYS A 68 9.06 3.23 -28.77
CA CYS A 68 9.50 2.55 -27.55
C CYS A 68 8.44 2.52 -26.44
N GLU A 69 7.67 3.59 -26.26
CA GLU A 69 6.59 3.64 -25.27
C GLU A 69 5.47 2.66 -25.58
N SER A 70 5.08 2.55 -26.84
CA SER A 70 4.05 1.58 -27.26
C SER A 70 4.55 0.14 -27.10
N ILE A 71 5.82 -0.14 -27.46
CA ILE A 71 6.46 -1.45 -27.26
C ILE A 71 6.60 -1.77 -25.78
N PHE A 72 7.03 -0.80 -24.97
CA PHE A 72 7.18 -0.96 -23.53
C PHE A 72 5.85 -1.27 -22.84
N ASN A 73 4.80 -0.53 -23.18
CA ASN A 73 3.45 -0.79 -22.69
C ASN A 73 2.94 -2.17 -23.12
N GLY A 74 3.16 -2.57 -24.35
CA GLY A 74 2.81 -3.91 -24.83
C GLY A 74 3.58 -5.04 -24.13
N LEU A 75 4.86 -4.82 -23.78
CA LEU A 75 5.66 -5.79 -23.02
C LEU A 75 5.20 -5.86 -21.56
N LEU A 76 4.83 -4.74 -20.96
CA LEU A 76 4.21 -4.71 -19.61
C LEU A 76 2.87 -5.46 -19.61
N GLU A 77 2.06 -5.30 -20.67
CA GLU A 77 0.79 -6.03 -20.83
C GLU A 77 1.00 -7.54 -21.02
N SER A 78 1.99 -7.95 -21.81
CA SER A 78 2.30 -9.37 -22.06
C SER A 78 2.95 -10.06 -20.85
N ALA A 79 3.73 -9.34 -20.05
CA ALA A 79 4.28 -9.83 -18.79
C ALA A 79 3.18 -10.08 -17.76
N SER A 80 2.07 -9.33 -17.84
CA SER A 80 0.88 -9.49 -16.99
C SER A 80 0.14 -10.80 -17.22
N SER A 81 0.28 -11.43 -18.37
CA SER A 81 -0.41 -12.70 -18.71
C SER A 81 0.33 -13.96 -18.27
N SER A 82 1.56 -13.86 -17.77
CA SER A 82 2.39 -15.00 -17.32
C SER A 82 2.92 -14.84 -15.91
N GLY A 83 2.02 -14.93 -14.89
CA GLY A 83 2.31 -15.30 -13.51
C GLY A 83 3.37 -14.51 -12.72
N GLY A 84 2.95 -13.55 -11.95
CA GLY A 84 3.54 -13.18 -10.65
C GLY A 84 4.61 -12.08 -10.63
N SER A 85 4.21 -10.82 -10.54
CA SER A 85 4.97 -9.75 -9.87
C SER A 85 4.15 -8.46 -9.72
N ASN A 86 4.49 -7.61 -8.75
CA ASN A 86 3.72 -6.48 -8.21
C ASN A 86 3.21 -5.40 -9.19
N ASN A 87 3.69 -5.32 -10.43
CA ASN A 87 3.19 -4.40 -11.46
C ASN A 87 1.89 -4.88 -12.13
N ASP A 88 1.58 -6.18 -12.05
CA ASP A 88 0.31 -6.76 -12.54
C ASP A 88 -0.91 -6.13 -11.87
N ASN A 89 -0.78 -5.66 -10.64
CA ASN A 89 -1.90 -5.12 -9.88
C ASN A 89 -2.32 -3.73 -10.37
N LEU A 90 -1.38 -2.89 -10.82
CA LEU A 90 -1.69 -1.56 -11.34
C LEU A 90 -2.50 -1.64 -12.65
N HIS A 91 -2.09 -2.52 -13.55
CA HIS A 91 -2.78 -2.72 -14.82
C HIS A 91 -4.07 -3.55 -14.69
N LYS A 92 -4.14 -4.45 -13.69
CA LYS A 92 -5.37 -5.17 -13.36
C LYS A 92 -6.41 -4.26 -12.72
N ALA A 93 -6.02 -3.33 -11.86
CA ALA A 93 -6.91 -2.34 -11.28
C ALA A 93 -7.50 -1.42 -12.35
N LEU A 94 -6.70 -1.02 -13.34
CA LEU A 94 -7.14 -0.22 -14.48
C LEU A 94 -8.08 -0.99 -15.43
N LYS A 95 -8.04 -2.32 -15.44
CA LYS A 95 -8.89 -3.19 -16.29
C LYS A 95 -10.09 -3.79 -15.57
N ASN A 96 -10.08 -3.85 -14.25
CA ASN A 96 -11.14 -4.50 -13.48
C ASN A 96 -12.09 -3.45 -12.91
N LYS A 97 -13.24 -3.25 -13.55
CA LYS A 97 -14.44 -2.64 -12.92
C LYS A 97 -14.80 -3.32 -11.58
N ASP A 98 -14.23 -4.49 -11.29
CA ASP A 98 -14.42 -5.28 -10.07
C ASP A 98 -13.59 -4.78 -8.86
N ASP A 99 -12.75 -3.75 -8.99
CA ASP A 99 -11.91 -3.21 -7.91
C ASP A 99 -12.43 -1.86 -7.39
N GLU A 100 -13.50 -1.32 -7.99
CA GLU A 100 -14.17 -0.11 -7.55
C GLU A 100 -15.33 -0.44 -6.61
N PHE A 101 -15.15 -0.11 -5.35
CA PHE A 101 -16.10 -0.33 -4.28
C PHE A 101 -16.51 1.00 -3.67
N TYR A 102 -17.80 1.34 -3.74
CA TYR A 102 -18.31 2.58 -3.16
C TYR A 102 -18.68 2.39 -1.69
N THR A 103 -18.11 3.25 -0.85
CA THR A 103 -18.32 3.24 0.59
C THR A 103 -19.71 3.79 0.94
N TYR A 104 -20.31 3.28 2.01
CA TYR A 104 -21.54 3.88 2.54
C TYR A 104 -21.25 5.12 3.38
N TYR A 105 -22.11 6.12 3.30
CA TYR A 105 -22.03 7.35 4.11
C TYR A 105 -21.90 7.05 5.61
N ALA A 106 -22.67 6.09 6.11
CA ALA A 106 -22.63 5.68 7.51
C ALA A 106 -21.27 5.13 7.97
N ASP A 107 -20.50 4.46 7.08
CA ASP A 107 -19.16 3.97 7.39
C ASP A 107 -18.14 5.12 7.46
N VAL A 108 -18.28 6.13 6.59
CA VAL A 108 -17.46 7.35 6.63
C VAL A 108 -17.75 8.12 7.93
N GLU A 109 -19.02 8.36 8.25
CA GLU A 109 -19.46 9.05 9.45
C GLU A 109 -18.98 8.32 10.73
N ALA A 110 -19.18 7.00 10.78
CA ALA A 110 -18.79 6.20 11.95
C ALA A 110 -17.29 6.29 12.25
N GLU A 111 -16.46 6.42 11.24
CA GLU A 111 -15.02 6.53 11.42
C GLU A 111 -14.57 7.98 11.66
N VAL A 112 -14.92 8.92 10.77
CA VAL A 112 -14.39 10.28 10.78
C VAL A 112 -14.75 11.04 12.05
N LYS A 113 -15.92 10.78 12.65
CA LYS A 113 -16.33 11.41 13.93
C LYS A 113 -15.35 11.20 15.09
N ASN A 114 -14.49 10.19 15.02
CA ASN A 114 -13.50 9.92 16.06
C ASN A 114 -12.24 10.80 15.92
N TYR A 115 -12.14 11.59 14.83
CA TYR A 115 -10.96 12.38 14.47
C TYR A 115 -11.26 13.88 14.30
N ILE A 116 -12.40 14.39 14.77
CA ILE A 116 -12.85 15.77 14.53
C ILE A 116 -11.75 16.79 14.84
N ALA A 117 -11.03 16.64 15.95
CA ALA A 117 -9.96 17.55 16.33
C ALA A 117 -8.79 17.62 15.32
N HIS A 118 -8.56 16.56 14.55
CA HIS A 118 -7.51 16.53 13.52
C HIS A 118 -7.88 17.34 12.28
N PHE A 119 -9.17 17.57 12.04
CA PHE A 119 -9.65 18.26 10.83
C PHE A 119 -9.73 19.77 10.97
N ILE A 120 -9.69 20.30 12.20
CA ILE A 120 -9.85 21.75 12.45
C ILE A 120 -8.79 22.56 11.71
N GLY A 121 -9.24 23.46 10.83
CA GLY A 121 -8.38 24.35 10.03
C GLY A 121 -7.60 23.63 8.92
N LYS A 122 -7.96 22.40 8.56
CA LYS A 122 -7.22 21.57 7.62
C LYS A 122 -7.82 21.57 6.22
N THR A 123 -6.97 21.39 5.23
CA THR A 123 -7.34 21.05 3.86
C THR A 123 -7.40 19.54 3.73
N VAL A 124 -8.57 19.00 3.38
CA VAL A 124 -8.81 17.58 3.15
C VAL A 124 -8.80 17.26 1.68
N PHE A 125 -8.14 16.19 1.29
CA PHE A 125 -8.07 15.73 -0.09
C PHE A 125 -8.66 14.32 -0.24
N LEU A 126 -9.63 14.19 -1.14
CA LEU A 126 -10.30 12.97 -1.56
C LEU A 126 -9.77 12.62 -2.96
N ASN A 127 -8.78 11.73 -3.05
CA ASN A 127 -7.99 11.58 -4.26
C ASN A 127 -8.29 10.35 -5.12
N CYS A 128 -9.47 9.73 -4.96
CA CYS A 128 -9.86 8.53 -5.70
C CYS A 128 -11.32 8.59 -6.13
N ASN A 129 -11.58 9.08 -7.33
CA ASN A 129 -12.90 9.12 -7.99
C ASN A 129 -14.03 9.89 -7.28
N ASP A 130 -13.72 10.70 -6.30
CA ASP A 130 -14.75 11.39 -5.52
C ASP A 130 -15.28 12.67 -6.20
N ALA A 131 -14.65 13.14 -7.29
CA ALA A 131 -15.04 14.36 -7.98
C ALA A 131 -16.10 14.15 -9.10
N ASP A 132 -16.09 12.98 -9.76
CA ASP A 132 -17.00 12.69 -10.88
C ASP A 132 -18.36 12.18 -10.44
N ASP A 133 -18.42 11.51 -9.29
CA ASP A 133 -19.62 10.87 -8.81
C ASP A 133 -20.41 11.82 -7.91
N ASP A 134 -21.62 12.19 -8.33
CA ASP A 134 -22.57 12.95 -7.50
C ASP A 134 -23.07 12.12 -6.28
N LYS A 135 -22.59 10.90 -6.12
CA LYS A 135 -22.95 9.96 -5.04
C LYS A 135 -21.74 9.57 -4.17
N SER A 136 -20.63 10.28 -4.22
CA SER A 136 -19.49 10.00 -3.35
C SER A 136 -19.86 10.23 -1.89
N ALA A 137 -19.85 9.14 -1.10
CA ALA A 137 -20.13 9.22 0.33
C ALA A 137 -19.08 10.06 1.08
N PHE A 138 -17.84 10.08 0.60
CA PHE A 138 -16.78 10.93 1.18
C PHE A 138 -17.07 12.41 0.91
N TRP A 139 -17.32 12.78 -0.36
CA TRP A 139 -17.64 14.14 -0.72
C TRP A 139 -18.85 14.64 0.04
N ASP A 140 -19.96 13.90 0.02
CA ASP A 140 -21.20 14.24 0.72
C ASP A 140 -20.99 14.41 2.21
N TYR A 141 -20.22 13.50 2.85
CA TYR A 141 -19.95 13.60 4.28
C TYR A 141 -19.18 14.87 4.62
N PHE A 142 -18.07 15.14 3.91
CA PHE A 142 -17.22 16.28 4.22
C PHE A 142 -17.87 17.62 3.88
N VAL A 143 -18.69 17.72 2.81
CA VAL A 143 -19.48 18.92 2.51
C VAL A 143 -20.53 19.16 3.59
N ASN A 144 -21.32 18.15 3.95
CA ASN A 144 -22.38 18.27 4.97
C ASN A 144 -21.84 18.61 6.36
N ASN A 145 -20.62 18.20 6.66
CA ASN A 145 -19.98 18.41 7.97
C ASN A 145 -18.86 19.45 7.93
N PHE A 146 -18.71 20.22 6.84
CA PHE A 146 -17.62 21.16 6.65
C PHE A 146 -17.46 22.14 7.83
N ALA A 147 -18.56 22.75 8.24
CA ALA A 147 -18.58 23.69 9.36
C ALA A 147 -18.33 22.99 10.72
N ILE A 148 -18.85 21.77 10.92
CA ILE A 148 -18.65 20.99 12.17
C ILE A 148 -17.19 20.58 12.31
N LEU A 149 -16.58 20.15 11.22
CA LEU A 149 -15.16 19.76 11.14
C LEU A 149 -14.23 20.99 11.09
N GLN A 150 -14.79 22.20 10.93
CA GLN A 150 -14.05 23.45 10.78
C GLN A 150 -12.96 23.35 9.73
N LEU A 151 -13.28 22.78 8.57
CA LEU A 151 -12.32 22.61 7.49
C LEU A 151 -11.91 23.97 6.91
N LYS A 152 -10.68 24.07 6.46
CA LYS A 152 -10.21 25.18 5.65
C LYS A 152 -10.65 25.02 4.19
N GLU A 153 -10.51 23.84 3.65
CA GLU A 153 -10.77 23.53 2.25
C GLU A 153 -11.01 22.02 2.08
N LEU A 154 -11.88 21.65 1.14
CA LEU A 154 -12.09 20.29 0.71
C LEU A 154 -11.78 20.18 -0.78
N ILE A 155 -10.88 19.28 -1.17
CA ILE A 155 -10.49 19.02 -2.55
C ILE A 155 -10.87 17.57 -2.88
N ALA A 156 -11.45 17.34 -4.06
CA ALA A 156 -11.67 16.01 -4.60
C ALA A 156 -11.17 15.93 -6.04
N THR A 157 -10.62 14.80 -6.45
CA THR A 157 -10.24 14.53 -7.83
C THR A 157 -10.90 13.24 -8.33
N SER A 158 -11.14 13.17 -9.65
CA SER A 158 -11.51 11.95 -10.34
C SER A 158 -10.31 11.31 -11.02
N TYR A 159 -10.48 10.08 -11.49
CA TYR A 159 -9.56 9.41 -12.39
C TYR A 159 -10.25 9.18 -13.75
N ASN A 160 -9.63 9.66 -14.83
CA ASN A 160 -10.10 9.43 -16.19
C ASN A 160 -8.91 8.95 -17.06
N PRO A 161 -8.90 7.66 -17.48
CA PRO A 161 -7.78 7.10 -18.25
C PRO A 161 -7.50 7.83 -19.57
N ASN A 162 -8.49 8.57 -20.10
CA ASN A 162 -8.38 9.31 -21.34
C ASN A 162 -7.89 10.77 -21.13
N GLY A 163 -7.52 11.15 -19.90
CA GLY A 163 -7.17 12.54 -19.55
C GLY A 163 -8.40 13.37 -19.21
N ASN A 164 -8.16 14.66 -18.93
CA ASN A 164 -9.22 15.60 -18.52
C ASN A 164 -9.99 15.14 -17.26
N ALA A 165 -9.28 14.64 -16.26
CA ALA A 165 -9.87 14.36 -14.95
C ALA A 165 -10.45 15.64 -14.33
N ILE A 166 -11.37 15.50 -13.39
CA ILE A 166 -12.03 16.63 -12.73
C ILE A 166 -11.45 16.84 -11.34
N MET A 167 -11.28 18.10 -10.96
CA MET A 167 -11.04 18.53 -9.59
C MET A 167 -12.21 19.39 -9.13
N LYS A 168 -12.79 19.04 -7.97
CA LYS A 168 -13.75 19.87 -7.23
C LYS A 168 -13.06 20.44 -5.99
N VAL A 169 -13.31 21.72 -5.71
CA VAL A 169 -12.86 22.39 -4.50
C VAL A 169 -14.05 23.05 -3.82
N TYR A 170 -14.22 22.82 -2.52
CA TYR A 170 -15.22 23.47 -1.69
C TYR A 170 -14.55 24.24 -0.56
N ASP A 171 -14.85 25.51 -0.44
CA ASP A 171 -14.28 26.44 0.57
C ASP A 171 -15.22 26.73 1.75
N GLY A 172 -16.36 26.06 1.79
CA GLY A 172 -17.43 26.29 2.77
C GLY A 172 -18.56 27.20 2.28
N SER A 173 -18.39 27.84 1.11
CA SER A 173 -19.40 28.72 0.49
C SER A 173 -19.78 28.28 -0.91
N GLU A 174 -18.79 27.98 -1.76
CA GLU A 174 -19.01 27.62 -3.15
C GLU A 174 -18.17 26.40 -3.57
N ILE A 175 -18.64 25.70 -4.60
CA ILE A 175 -17.93 24.59 -5.22
C ILE A 175 -17.37 25.07 -6.55
N THR A 176 -16.03 25.05 -6.66
CA THR A 176 -15.34 25.30 -7.92
C THR A 176 -14.99 23.97 -8.59
N VAL A 177 -15.28 23.85 -9.88
CA VAL A 177 -14.96 22.67 -10.70
C VAL A 177 -13.95 23.06 -11.75
N THR A 178 -12.84 22.31 -11.83
CA THR A 178 -11.75 22.52 -12.78
C THR A 178 -11.40 21.22 -13.47
N THR A 179 -11.14 21.30 -14.78
CA THR A 179 -10.61 20.15 -15.54
C THR A 179 -9.10 20.14 -15.40
N LEU A 180 -8.54 19.00 -15.00
CA LEU A 180 -7.11 18.74 -14.95
C LEU A 180 -6.57 18.45 -16.36
N ASN A 181 -5.31 18.77 -16.61
CA ASN A 181 -4.67 18.42 -17.88
C ASN A 181 -4.37 16.92 -18.00
N GLY A 182 -4.11 16.28 -16.85
CA GLY A 182 -3.80 14.86 -16.75
C GLY A 182 -5.03 13.97 -16.50
N ASN A 183 -4.75 12.71 -16.21
CA ASN A 183 -5.77 11.69 -15.96
C ASN A 183 -6.20 11.59 -14.49
N GLY A 184 -5.69 12.44 -13.60
CA GLY A 184 -6.00 12.42 -12.17
C GLY A 184 -5.38 11.26 -11.39
N SER A 185 -4.44 10.52 -11.99
CA SER A 185 -3.68 9.51 -11.25
C SER A 185 -2.94 10.14 -10.07
N TYR A 186 -2.99 9.52 -8.90
CA TYR A 186 -2.33 10.02 -7.69
C TYR A 186 -0.79 10.09 -7.79
N TYR A 187 -0.19 9.55 -8.84
CA TYR A 187 1.23 9.69 -9.19
C TYR A 187 1.51 10.85 -10.17
N SER A 188 0.49 11.43 -10.79
CA SER A 188 0.72 12.52 -11.75
C SER A 188 1.31 13.73 -11.02
N GLU A 189 2.16 14.50 -11.70
CA GLU A 189 2.74 15.73 -11.18
C GLU A 189 1.66 16.67 -10.66
N GLU A 190 0.58 16.84 -11.43
CA GLU A 190 -0.56 17.68 -11.08
C GLU A 190 -1.27 17.20 -9.79
N SER A 191 -1.45 15.86 -9.62
CA SER A 191 -2.02 15.31 -8.38
C SER A 191 -1.07 15.41 -7.20
N LEU A 192 0.24 15.33 -7.41
CA LEU A 192 1.24 15.57 -6.38
C LEU A 192 1.27 17.04 -5.95
N ASP A 193 1.08 17.99 -6.86
CA ASP A 193 0.94 19.41 -6.52
C ASP A 193 -0.31 19.68 -5.68
N ILE A 194 -1.44 19.05 -6.03
CA ILE A 194 -2.65 19.08 -5.20
C ILE A 194 -2.38 18.47 -3.83
N LEU A 195 -1.68 17.34 -3.78
CA LEU A 195 -1.30 16.68 -2.53
C LEU A 195 -0.45 17.61 -1.63
N GLN A 196 0.44 18.43 -2.20
CA GLN A 196 1.24 19.37 -1.39
C GLN A 196 0.35 20.38 -0.65
N ARG A 197 -0.77 20.82 -1.22
CA ARG A 197 -1.75 21.71 -0.58
C ARG A 197 -2.53 21.03 0.55
N ALA A 198 -2.73 19.72 0.45
CA ALA A 198 -3.52 18.97 1.41
C ALA A 198 -2.77 18.72 2.71
N ASP A 199 -3.48 18.78 3.83
CA ASP A 199 -3.01 18.34 5.15
C ASP A 199 -3.33 16.86 5.39
N ILE A 200 -4.54 16.44 5.02
CA ILE A 200 -5.06 15.10 5.31
C ILE A 200 -5.69 14.51 4.03
N VAL A 201 -5.31 13.28 3.70
CA VAL A 201 -5.93 12.50 2.62
C VAL A 201 -6.93 11.52 3.22
N VAL A 202 -8.17 11.55 2.73
CA VAL A 202 -9.21 10.62 3.17
C VAL A 202 -9.84 9.98 1.94
N THR A 203 -9.76 8.65 1.79
CA THR A 203 -10.29 7.99 0.60
C THR A 203 -10.42 6.48 0.75
N ASN A 204 -11.15 5.87 -0.18
CA ASN A 204 -11.19 4.43 -0.42
C ASN A 204 -10.47 4.13 -1.75
N PRO A 205 -9.15 3.92 -1.76
CA PRO A 205 -8.44 3.63 -2.99
C PRO A 205 -8.74 2.20 -3.48
N PRO A 206 -8.59 1.90 -4.77
CA PRO A 206 -8.57 0.53 -5.26
C PRO A 206 -7.58 -0.30 -4.43
N PHE A 207 -7.99 -1.49 -3.96
CA PHE A 207 -7.18 -2.29 -3.02
C PHE A 207 -5.83 -2.70 -3.60
N SER A 208 -5.73 -2.86 -4.90
CA SER A 208 -4.47 -3.12 -5.60
C SER A 208 -3.48 -1.96 -5.51
N LEU A 209 -3.96 -0.71 -5.41
CA LEU A 209 -3.16 0.51 -5.37
C LEU A 209 -2.88 0.99 -3.94
N PHE A 210 -3.54 0.41 -2.94
CA PHE A 210 -3.49 0.86 -1.55
C PHE A 210 -2.07 1.02 -1.00
N ARG A 211 -1.20 0.02 -1.19
CA ARG A 211 0.17 0.02 -0.64
C ARG A 211 1.03 1.11 -1.26
N ASP A 212 0.89 1.31 -2.57
CA ASP A 212 1.62 2.33 -3.29
C ASP A 212 1.16 3.73 -2.89
N LEU A 213 -0.15 3.93 -2.70
CA LEU A 213 -0.69 5.19 -2.18
C LEU A 213 -0.17 5.49 -0.77
N VAL A 214 -0.19 4.50 0.15
CA VAL A 214 0.36 4.70 1.50
C VAL A 214 1.83 5.13 1.44
N ARG A 215 2.65 4.52 0.57
CA ARG A 215 4.04 4.92 0.39
C ARG A 215 4.15 6.38 -0.07
N VAL A 216 3.38 6.79 -1.09
CA VAL A 216 3.36 8.18 -1.56
C VAL A 216 3.00 9.15 -0.43
N LEU A 217 2.00 8.82 0.39
CA LEU A 217 1.57 9.66 1.51
C LEU A 217 2.63 9.78 2.61
N ILE A 218 3.28 8.67 2.96
CA ILE A 218 4.38 8.65 3.95
C ILE A 218 5.57 9.44 3.44
N ASP A 219 5.99 9.24 2.18
CA ASP A 219 7.14 9.92 1.56
C ASP A 219 6.91 11.44 1.46
N ASN A 220 5.65 11.88 1.34
CA ASN A 220 5.25 13.29 1.33
C ASN A 220 4.83 13.82 2.70
N ASN A 221 5.04 13.08 3.79
CA ASN A 221 4.68 13.46 5.17
C ASN A 221 3.20 13.87 5.32
N LYS A 222 2.29 13.20 4.62
CA LYS A 222 0.86 13.49 4.68
C LYS A 222 0.16 12.67 5.75
N LEU A 223 -0.78 13.32 6.43
CA LEU A 223 -1.74 12.62 7.29
C LEU A 223 -2.79 11.93 6.42
N PHE A 224 -3.31 10.81 6.87
CA PHE A 224 -4.30 10.09 6.09
C PHE A 224 -5.27 9.24 6.93
N LEU A 225 -6.41 8.94 6.32
CA LEU A 225 -7.43 8.01 6.79
C LEU A 225 -7.97 7.24 5.58
N LEU A 226 -7.53 5.99 5.39
CA LEU A 226 -7.76 5.20 4.18
C LEU A 226 -8.48 3.90 4.48
N ILE A 227 -9.37 3.47 3.58
CA ILE A 227 -9.94 2.12 3.62
C ILE A 227 -8.98 1.16 2.91
N GLY A 228 -8.69 0.02 3.54
CA GLY A 228 -7.79 -0.99 2.99
C GLY A 228 -8.05 -2.39 3.52
N ASN A 229 -7.47 -3.39 2.85
CA ASN A 229 -7.60 -4.79 3.20
C ASN A 229 -6.52 -5.20 4.22
N GLU A 230 -6.92 -5.87 5.30
CA GLU A 230 -6.02 -6.37 6.36
C GLU A 230 -4.96 -7.37 5.84
N ASN A 231 -5.16 -7.97 4.67
CA ASN A 231 -4.12 -8.81 4.04
C ASN A 231 -2.83 -8.04 3.76
N THR A 232 -2.89 -6.70 3.67
CA THR A 232 -1.71 -5.85 3.50
C THR A 232 -0.80 -5.83 4.72
N PHE A 233 -1.25 -6.24 5.90
CA PHE A 233 -0.43 -6.30 7.12
C PHE A 233 0.87 -7.09 6.91
N ALA A 234 0.85 -8.13 6.08
CA ALA A 234 2.00 -8.97 5.79
C ALA A 234 2.88 -8.48 4.63
N SER A 235 2.57 -7.33 4.05
CA SER A 235 3.35 -6.80 2.93
C SER A 235 4.66 -6.15 3.38
N THR A 236 5.61 -6.07 2.44
CA THR A 236 6.91 -5.42 2.65
C THR A 236 6.78 -3.94 2.95
N GLU A 237 5.73 -3.30 2.41
CA GLU A 237 5.46 -1.88 2.59
C GLU A 237 4.80 -1.58 3.93
N MET A 238 3.78 -2.37 4.32
CA MET A 238 2.94 -2.06 5.47
C MET A 238 3.50 -2.58 6.79
N PHE A 239 4.07 -3.80 6.81
CA PHE A 239 4.53 -4.40 8.06
C PHE A 239 5.59 -3.56 8.80
N PRO A 240 6.63 -3.01 8.13
CA PRO A 240 7.58 -2.11 8.77
C PRO A 240 6.92 -0.86 9.35
N LEU A 241 6.00 -0.23 8.61
CA LEU A 241 5.30 0.97 9.06
C LEU A 241 4.46 0.73 10.32
N ILE A 242 3.79 -0.43 10.39
CA ILE A 242 3.02 -0.81 11.59
C ILE A 242 3.95 -1.12 12.76
N LYS A 243 5.02 -1.87 12.53
CA LYS A 243 6.04 -2.19 13.56
C LYS A 243 6.67 -0.94 14.15
N GLU A 244 6.95 0.06 13.31
CA GLU A 244 7.54 1.35 13.69
C GLU A 244 6.52 2.33 14.30
N GLY A 245 5.25 1.95 14.36
CA GLY A 245 4.19 2.83 14.87
C GLY A 245 3.95 4.06 14.00
N LYS A 246 4.19 3.96 12.68
CA LYS A 246 3.91 5.01 11.69
C LYS A 246 2.52 4.89 11.08
N VAL A 247 1.95 3.69 11.07
CA VAL A 247 0.61 3.40 10.55
C VAL A 247 -0.08 2.42 11.48
N TRP A 248 -1.35 2.62 11.72
CA TRP A 248 -2.21 1.75 12.55
C TRP A 248 -3.62 1.69 11.97
N THR A 249 -4.49 0.90 12.58
CA THR A 249 -5.89 0.79 12.14
C THR A 249 -6.78 1.83 12.82
N GLY A 250 -7.84 2.23 12.11
CA GLY A 250 -8.91 3.04 12.65
C GLY A 250 -9.82 2.28 13.62
N PHE A 251 -10.96 2.88 13.96
CA PHE A 251 -11.91 2.35 14.94
C PHE A 251 -12.79 1.25 14.36
N ASN A 252 -13.21 1.39 13.10
CA ASN A 252 -14.26 0.59 12.50
C ASN A 252 -13.74 -0.35 11.40
N LYS A 253 -14.44 -1.48 11.22
CA LYS A 253 -14.31 -2.31 10.03
C LYS A 253 -15.39 -1.93 9.02
N VAL A 254 -15.03 -1.96 7.74
CA VAL A 254 -15.97 -1.76 6.65
C VAL A 254 -16.35 -3.13 6.09
N LYS A 255 -17.59 -3.53 6.27
CA LYS A 255 -18.04 -4.89 5.95
C LYS A 255 -18.69 -5.01 4.59
N LYS A 256 -19.26 -3.91 4.08
CA LYS A 256 -20.10 -3.92 2.90
C LYS A 256 -19.83 -2.70 2.04
N PHE A 257 -19.84 -2.90 0.73
CA PHE A 257 -19.64 -1.85 -0.26
C PHE A 257 -20.72 -1.92 -1.34
N LYS A 258 -21.11 -0.76 -1.83
CA LYS A 258 -21.92 -0.66 -3.02
C LYS A 258 -21.11 -0.99 -4.26
N ARG A 259 -21.73 -1.58 -5.25
CA ARG A 259 -21.19 -1.78 -6.60
C ARG A 259 -22.12 -1.12 -7.62
N GLN A 260 -21.53 -0.59 -8.69
CA GLN A 260 -22.30 -0.05 -9.79
C GLN A 260 -22.95 -1.22 -10.54
N ASP A 261 -24.27 -1.20 -10.70
CA ASP A 261 -25.06 -2.19 -11.46
C ASP A 261 -24.99 -3.66 -10.97
N GLU A 262 -24.44 -3.90 -9.76
CA GLU A 262 -24.34 -5.23 -9.16
C GLU A 262 -24.78 -5.22 -7.68
N PRO A 263 -25.10 -6.39 -7.10
CA PRO A 263 -25.36 -6.51 -5.67
C PRO A 263 -24.15 -6.05 -4.84
N ASP A 264 -24.43 -5.49 -3.68
CA ASP A 264 -23.39 -5.12 -2.71
C ASP A 264 -22.45 -6.27 -2.43
N ARG A 265 -21.18 -5.94 -2.18
CA ARG A 265 -20.16 -6.92 -1.85
C ARG A 265 -19.76 -6.85 -0.38
N GLU A 266 -19.69 -8.01 0.26
CA GLU A 266 -19.27 -8.13 1.65
C GLU A 266 -17.81 -8.56 1.76
N PHE A 267 -17.11 -7.96 2.76
CA PHE A 267 -15.73 -8.28 3.10
C PHE A 267 -15.60 -8.50 4.61
N GLY A 268 -14.82 -9.54 4.99
CA GLY A 268 -14.54 -9.82 6.40
C GLY A 268 -13.29 -9.14 6.95
N ASN A 269 -12.43 -8.62 6.08
CA ASN A 269 -11.06 -8.20 6.37
C ASN A 269 -10.71 -6.82 5.81
N VAL A 270 -11.66 -5.89 5.78
CA VAL A 270 -11.45 -4.49 5.40
C VAL A 270 -11.63 -3.59 6.61
N CYS A 271 -10.70 -2.69 6.80
CA CYS A 271 -10.71 -1.71 7.89
C CYS A 271 -10.14 -0.37 7.45
N TRP A 272 -10.20 0.61 8.32
CA TRP A 272 -9.51 1.87 8.14
C TRP A 272 -8.05 1.77 8.57
N PHE A 273 -7.17 2.42 7.81
CA PHE A 273 -5.76 2.62 8.11
C PHE A 273 -5.46 4.11 8.24
N THR A 274 -4.62 4.47 9.20
CA THR A 274 -4.35 5.88 9.47
C THR A 274 -2.99 6.08 10.13
N ASN A 275 -2.48 7.30 10.06
CA ASN A 275 -1.39 7.84 10.89
C ASN A 275 -1.88 9.01 11.78
N LEU A 276 -3.20 9.25 11.83
CA LEU A 276 -3.81 10.18 12.77
C LEU A 276 -3.84 9.53 14.15
N SER A 277 -3.34 10.22 15.18
CA SER A 277 -3.37 9.67 16.54
C SER A 277 -4.80 9.33 17.01
N ASN A 278 -4.96 8.18 17.61
CA ASN A 278 -6.21 7.74 18.19
C ASN A 278 -5.97 6.92 19.47
N ASN A 279 -6.99 6.84 20.34
CA ASN A 279 -6.87 6.15 21.62
C ASN A 279 -6.76 4.63 21.49
N LYS A 280 -7.13 4.07 20.33
CA LYS A 280 -7.10 2.61 20.08
C LYS A 280 -5.68 2.04 20.07
N GLN A 281 -4.67 2.84 19.70
CA GLN A 281 -3.27 2.43 19.72
C GLN A 281 -2.75 2.01 21.09
N ASN A 282 -3.36 2.50 22.16
CA ASN A 282 -2.93 2.28 23.54
C ASN A 282 -3.86 1.32 24.30
N GLU A 283 -4.82 0.70 23.60
CA GLU A 283 -5.68 -0.31 24.23
C GLU A 283 -4.87 -1.57 24.53
N GLU A 284 -4.86 -1.97 25.78
CA GLU A 284 -4.24 -3.23 26.20
C GLU A 284 -5.17 -4.41 25.93
N LEU A 285 -4.59 -5.50 25.43
CA LEU A 285 -5.29 -6.77 25.40
C LEU A 285 -5.47 -7.30 26.82
N ASN A 286 -6.69 -7.65 27.19
CA ASN A 286 -6.97 -8.30 28.48
C ASN A 286 -6.56 -9.78 28.40
N LEU A 287 -5.42 -10.12 29.01
CA LEU A 287 -4.83 -11.46 28.99
C LEU A 287 -5.30 -12.25 30.22
N THR A 288 -6.04 -13.32 29.98
CA THR A 288 -6.63 -14.16 31.05
C THR A 288 -6.02 -15.55 31.15
N LYS A 289 -5.34 -16.02 30.10
CA LYS A 289 -4.76 -17.37 30.03
C LYS A 289 -3.43 -17.45 30.76
N THR A 290 -3.12 -18.64 31.29
CA THR A 290 -1.84 -18.97 31.91
C THR A 290 -1.07 -19.92 31.00
N TYR A 291 0.23 -19.76 30.90
CA TYR A 291 1.10 -20.61 30.11
C TYR A 291 1.17 -22.05 30.67
N SER A 292 1.12 -23.03 29.79
CA SER A 292 1.54 -24.40 30.06
C SER A 292 2.14 -25.02 28.81
N PRO A 293 3.23 -25.79 28.89
CA PRO A 293 3.86 -26.42 27.73
C PRO A 293 2.91 -27.29 26.89
N ASP A 294 1.94 -27.91 27.52
CA ASP A 294 0.97 -28.82 26.86
C ASP A 294 0.01 -28.03 25.96
N ASN A 295 -0.29 -26.77 26.28
CA ASN A 295 -1.27 -25.96 25.55
C ASN A 295 -0.62 -25.04 24.49
N TYR A 296 0.68 -24.81 24.58
CA TYR A 296 1.40 -23.88 23.71
C TYR A 296 2.62 -24.54 23.07
N PRO A 297 2.42 -25.28 21.96
CA PRO A 297 3.50 -25.98 21.30
C PRO A 297 4.53 -25.01 20.73
N VAL A 298 5.80 -25.41 20.77
CA VAL A 298 6.91 -24.69 20.14
C VAL A 298 6.90 -24.92 18.64
N TYR A 299 7.33 -23.93 17.86
CA TYR A 299 7.49 -24.08 16.42
C TYR A 299 8.67 -24.99 16.07
N ASP A 300 8.50 -25.83 15.07
CA ASP A 300 9.56 -26.71 14.57
C ASP A 300 10.70 -25.91 13.93
N ASN A 301 10.37 -24.83 13.22
CA ASN A 301 11.30 -23.99 12.48
C ASN A 301 11.67 -22.66 13.18
N TYR A 302 10.92 -22.24 14.20
CA TYR A 302 11.21 -21.09 15.07
C TYR A 302 11.30 -21.57 16.52
N TYR A 303 12.27 -22.43 16.78
CA TYR A 303 12.41 -23.26 17.98
C TYR A 303 12.46 -22.52 19.33
N THR A 304 12.57 -21.18 19.32
CA THR A 304 12.51 -20.35 20.52
C THR A 304 11.12 -19.73 20.75
N ALA A 305 10.18 -19.97 19.82
CA ALA A 305 8.88 -19.36 19.86
C ALA A 305 7.76 -20.38 20.08
N ILE A 306 6.79 -20.04 20.91
CA ILE A 306 5.54 -20.81 21.06
C ILE A 306 4.49 -20.34 20.07
N ASN A 307 3.60 -21.25 19.65
CA ASN A 307 2.44 -20.91 18.84
C ASN A 307 1.23 -20.58 19.72
N VAL A 308 0.57 -19.47 19.40
CA VAL A 308 -0.73 -19.09 19.99
C VAL A 308 -1.75 -18.99 18.86
N ASP A 309 -2.82 -19.78 18.94
CA ASP A 309 -3.78 -19.90 17.83
C ASP A 309 -4.83 -18.76 17.79
N ALA A 310 -5.15 -18.14 18.92
CA ALA A 310 -6.06 -17.00 18.97
C ALA A 310 -5.53 -15.87 19.89
N LEU A 311 -5.92 -14.64 19.62
CA LEU A 311 -5.51 -13.49 20.46
C LEU A 311 -6.01 -13.62 21.92
N ALA A 312 -7.17 -14.23 22.11
CA ALA A 312 -7.73 -14.49 23.44
C ALA A 312 -6.92 -15.51 24.27
N ASP A 313 -6.07 -16.30 23.59
CA ASP A 313 -5.25 -17.33 24.20
C ASP A 313 -3.82 -16.87 24.51
N ILE A 314 -3.49 -15.61 24.28
CA ILE A 314 -2.16 -15.07 24.63
C ILE A 314 -1.97 -15.20 26.15
N PRO A 315 -0.94 -15.93 26.62
CA PRO A 315 -0.71 -16.13 28.04
C PRO A 315 -0.20 -14.86 28.73
N LYS A 316 -0.72 -14.59 29.90
CA LYS A 316 -0.37 -13.39 30.70
C LYS A 316 1.00 -13.48 31.40
N ASP A 317 1.56 -14.67 31.52
CA ASP A 317 2.74 -15.02 32.33
C ASP A 317 3.88 -15.63 31.53
N TYR A 318 3.87 -15.55 30.21
CA TYR A 318 4.95 -16.05 29.35
C TYR A 318 5.87 -14.92 28.86
N GLU A 319 7.15 -15.04 29.17
CA GLU A 319 8.17 -14.03 28.87
C GLU A 319 8.96 -14.30 27.57
N GLY A 320 8.73 -15.45 26.92
CA GLY A 320 9.39 -15.84 25.69
C GLY A 320 8.78 -15.24 24.43
N ILE A 321 9.26 -15.69 23.27
CA ILE A 321 8.74 -15.28 21.97
C ILE A 321 7.44 -16.05 21.68
N MET A 322 6.44 -15.36 21.21
CA MET A 322 5.13 -15.92 20.83
C MET A 322 4.84 -15.59 19.37
N GLY A 323 4.46 -16.61 18.58
CA GLY A 323 3.86 -16.41 17.27
C GLY A 323 2.35 -16.35 17.41
N ILE A 324 1.79 -15.15 17.29
CA ILE A 324 0.35 -14.88 17.46
C ILE A 324 -0.31 -14.55 16.11
N PRO A 325 -1.65 -14.67 15.98
CA PRO A 325 -2.33 -14.36 14.73
C PRO A 325 -2.00 -12.96 14.19
N ILE A 326 -1.81 -12.86 12.86
CA ILE A 326 -1.45 -11.60 12.19
C ILE A 326 -2.47 -10.49 12.41
N SER A 327 -3.73 -10.83 12.69
CA SER A 327 -4.79 -9.87 13.04
C SER A 327 -4.47 -9.03 14.28
N TYR A 328 -3.47 -9.45 15.08
CA TYR A 328 -2.93 -8.63 16.18
C TYR A 328 -2.39 -7.28 15.71
N LEU A 329 -1.86 -7.19 14.51
CA LEU A 329 -1.32 -5.95 13.96
C LEU A 329 -2.36 -4.81 13.93
N GLY A 330 -3.64 -5.15 13.76
CA GLY A 330 -4.74 -4.18 13.91
C GLY A 330 -5.05 -3.77 15.36
N LYS A 331 -4.40 -4.38 16.35
CA LYS A 331 -4.54 -4.08 17.80
C LYS A 331 -3.18 -3.90 18.47
N TYR A 332 -2.16 -3.60 17.66
CA TYR A 332 -0.80 -3.48 18.17
C TYR A 332 -0.68 -2.35 19.18
N ASN A 333 -0.20 -2.71 20.37
CA ASN A 333 0.17 -1.78 21.45
C ASN A 333 1.66 -1.99 21.79
N PRO A 334 2.54 -1.04 21.44
CA PRO A 334 3.98 -1.16 21.69
C PRO A 334 4.34 -1.14 23.18
N ASN A 335 3.46 -0.67 24.06
CA ASN A 335 3.65 -0.70 25.51
C ASN A 335 3.38 -2.08 26.12
N GLN A 336 2.62 -2.93 25.43
CA GLN A 336 2.30 -4.28 25.88
C GLN A 336 3.19 -5.36 25.24
N PHE A 337 3.46 -5.22 23.94
CA PHE A 337 4.27 -6.18 23.18
C PHE A 337 5.23 -5.48 22.21
N LYS A 338 6.42 -6.03 22.10
CA LYS A 338 7.38 -5.68 21.06
C LYS A 338 7.23 -6.65 19.88
N ILE A 339 7.03 -6.14 18.66
CA ILE A 339 7.06 -6.94 17.44
C ILE A 339 8.52 -7.28 17.10
N LEU A 340 8.81 -8.59 16.95
CA LEU A 340 10.12 -9.11 16.58
C LEU A 340 10.23 -9.48 15.10
N GLY A 341 9.14 -9.93 14.48
CA GLY A 341 9.17 -10.35 13.09
C GLY A 341 7.83 -10.92 12.61
N LEU A 342 7.83 -11.42 11.39
CA LEU A 342 6.65 -11.95 10.69
C LEU A 342 6.91 -13.37 10.21
N ALA A 343 6.07 -14.33 10.61
CA ALA A 343 6.03 -15.69 10.08
C ALA A 343 4.91 -15.81 9.05
N ALA A 344 5.17 -15.41 7.82
CA ALA A 344 4.22 -15.47 6.72
C ALA A 344 4.92 -15.93 5.43
N GLY A 345 4.15 -16.26 4.39
CA GLY A 345 4.73 -16.57 3.08
C GLY A 345 5.60 -15.42 2.58
N ASN A 346 6.79 -15.74 2.07
CA ASN A 346 7.79 -14.80 1.59
C ASN A 346 8.44 -13.88 2.65
N SER A 347 8.11 -14.01 3.94
CA SER A 347 8.74 -13.19 4.99
C SER A 347 10.25 -13.41 5.06
N LYS A 348 10.73 -14.63 4.78
CA LYS A 348 12.15 -14.96 4.69
C LYS A 348 12.84 -14.23 3.54
N ALA A 349 12.29 -14.31 2.32
CA ALA A 349 12.84 -13.64 1.15
C ALA A 349 12.86 -12.11 1.31
N ASN A 350 11.90 -11.57 2.04
CA ASN A 350 11.75 -10.14 2.30
C ASN A 350 12.45 -9.68 3.60
N GLY A 351 13.12 -10.58 4.32
CA GLY A 351 13.81 -10.25 5.58
C GLY A 351 12.87 -9.84 6.72
N LEU A 352 11.56 -10.15 6.66
CA LEU A 352 10.57 -9.67 7.62
C LEU A 352 10.48 -10.50 8.91
N TYR A 353 11.17 -11.62 9.01
CA TYR A 353 11.27 -12.39 10.27
C TYR A 353 12.34 -11.86 11.22
N TYR A 354 13.14 -10.88 10.80
CA TYR A 354 14.16 -10.17 11.59
C TYR A 354 15.08 -11.13 12.40
N ASP A 355 15.29 -10.84 13.70
CA ASP A 355 16.19 -11.59 14.59
C ASP A 355 15.53 -12.79 15.29
N VAL A 356 14.38 -13.28 14.80
CA VAL A 356 13.77 -14.49 15.37
C VAL A 356 14.54 -15.71 14.90
N PRO A 357 15.13 -16.52 15.81
CA PRO A 357 15.90 -17.70 15.44
C PRO A 357 15.08 -18.68 14.60
N HIS A 358 15.63 -19.04 13.44
CA HIS A 358 14.93 -19.81 12.41
C HIS A 358 15.80 -20.94 11.87
N ILE A 359 15.17 -22.11 11.65
CA ILE A 359 15.74 -23.26 10.94
C ILE A 359 14.90 -23.52 9.70
N ASP A 360 15.53 -23.66 8.55
CA ASP A 360 14.84 -23.97 7.29
C ASP A 360 14.10 -25.30 7.40
N SER A 361 12.84 -25.30 6.97
CA SER A 361 11.99 -26.47 6.93
C SER A 361 11.40 -26.67 5.53
N PRO A 362 11.45 -27.90 4.97
CA PRO A 362 10.78 -28.21 3.71
C PRO A 362 9.27 -27.96 3.74
N LEU A 363 8.69 -27.97 4.94
CA LEU A 363 7.25 -27.78 5.16
C LEU A 363 6.84 -26.31 5.18
N GLU A 364 7.76 -25.39 5.39
CA GLU A 364 7.45 -23.97 5.37
C GLU A 364 7.25 -23.44 3.94
N ARG A 365 6.57 -22.28 3.81
CA ARG A 365 6.53 -21.50 2.58
C ARG A 365 7.10 -20.10 2.87
N GLY A 366 8.37 -19.88 2.51
CA GLY A 366 8.99 -18.56 2.56
C GLY A 366 8.99 -17.89 3.95
N GLY A 367 9.03 -18.67 5.03
CA GLY A 367 9.06 -18.16 6.41
C GLY A 367 7.80 -18.43 7.24
N CYS A 368 6.82 -19.18 6.74
CA CYS A 368 5.67 -19.60 7.55
C CYS A 368 6.09 -20.48 8.73
N GLY A 369 5.45 -20.30 9.87
CA GLY A 369 5.64 -21.18 11.04
C GLY A 369 5.14 -22.61 10.80
N VAL A 370 5.86 -23.60 11.32
CA VAL A 370 5.49 -25.03 11.32
C VAL A 370 5.39 -25.51 12.76
N VAL A 371 4.32 -26.24 13.10
CA VAL A 371 4.11 -26.82 14.44
C VAL A 371 3.69 -28.27 14.28
N ASN A 372 4.42 -29.19 14.86
CA ASN A 372 4.18 -30.64 14.77
C ASN A 372 4.01 -31.12 13.31
N GLY A 373 4.88 -30.66 12.41
CA GLY A 373 4.84 -30.97 10.98
C GLY A 373 3.70 -30.30 10.21
N VAL A 374 2.90 -29.44 10.83
CA VAL A 374 1.79 -28.73 10.19
C VAL A 374 2.10 -27.25 10.07
N ARG A 375 1.99 -26.73 8.83
CA ARG A 375 2.17 -25.33 8.54
C ARG A 375 1.04 -24.50 9.13
N LYS A 376 1.42 -23.43 9.84
CA LYS A 376 0.47 -22.46 10.40
C LYS A 376 0.18 -21.34 9.42
N TYR A 377 -0.99 -20.71 9.56
CA TYR A 377 -1.32 -19.46 8.89
C TYR A 377 -0.40 -18.33 9.37
N SER A 378 -0.38 -17.22 8.64
CA SER A 378 0.47 -16.05 8.96
C SER A 378 0.41 -15.65 10.43
N ARG A 379 1.58 -15.48 11.04
CA ARG A 379 1.78 -15.09 12.44
C ARG A 379 2.71 -13.89 12.53
N VAL A 380 2.52 -13.08 13.55
CA VAL A 380 3.49 -12.08 13.97
C VAL A 380 4.20 -12.58 15.25
N PHE A 381 5.52 -12.47 15.27
CA PHE A 381 6.31 -12.78 16.46
C PHE A 381 6.36 -11.58 17.38
N VAL A 382 5.97 -11.80 18.63
CA VAL A 382 5.97 -10.78 19.66
C VAL A 382 6.63 -11.28 20.95
N LYS A 383 7.08 -10.34 21.75
CA LYS A 383 7.53 -10.57 23.14
C LYS A 383 6.90 -9.50 24.01
N ARG A 384 6.56 -9.86 25.24
CA ARG A 384 6.07 -8.86 26.23
C ARG A 384 7.14 -7.80 26.49
N VAL A 385 6.70 -6.56 26.75
CA VAL A 385 7.54 -5.42 27.17
C VAL A 385 7.77 -5.47 28.67
#